data_c816e554afa7cc067ec146379e91a61c
#
_entry.id   c816e554afa7cc067ec146379e91a61c
#
_cell.length_a   1.000
_cell.length_b   1.000
_cell.length_c   1.000
_cell.angle_alpha   90.00
_cell.angle_beta   90.00
_cell.angle_gamma   90.00
#
_symmetry.space_group_name_H-M   'P 1'
#
loop_
_entity.id
_entity.type
_entity.pdbx_description
1 polymer ?
#
loop_
_entity_poly.entity_id
_entity_poly.type
_entity_poly.pdbx_seq_one_letter_code
_entity_poly.pdbx_strand_id
1 'polypeptide(L)'
;MKGDCKYDETQASSAKVKTYAKAESGDIEMIKRALSHQPIAATVNANNNAFTYFASGVLTYEGCSDDNNHAVVIVGYGTDSHGIDYWIVKNSWGSDWGESGYINIGINPYGSGVCGI
;
A
#
# COMPACT_ATOMS: atom_id res chain seq x y z
N MET A 1 -4.50 11.93 -15.38
CA MET A 1 -4.70 11.79 -16.86
C MET A 1 -4.02 10.52 -17.32
N LYS A 2 -4.74 9.63 -18.03
CA LYS A 2 -4.08 8.54 -18.76
C LYS A 2 -3.37 9.14 -19.97
N GLY A 3 -2.07 8.89 -20.11
CA GLY A 3 -1.28 9.22 -21.29
C GLY A 3 -0.89 7.97 -22.07
N ASP A 4 -0.26 8.14 -23.21
CA ASP A 4 0.29 7.03 -23.99
C ASP A 4 1.47 6.39 -23.24
N CYS A 5 1.66 5.08 -23.45
CA CYS A 5 2.82 4.37 -22.92
C CYS A 5 4.11 4.94 -23.53
N LYS A 6 5.03 5.39 -22.67
CA LYS A 6 6.33 5.94 -23.07
C LYS A 6 7.49 4.95 -22.85
N TYR A 7 7.16 3.66 -22.73
CA TYR A 7 8.19 2.63 -22.59
C TYR A 7 9.07 2.59 -23.84
N ASP A 8 10.38 2.63 -23.61
CA ASP A 8 11.40 2.53 -24.63
C ASP A 8 12.38 1.43 -24.19
N GLU A 9 12.39 0.33 -24.93
CA GLU A 9 13.23 -0.83 -24.64
C GLU A 9 14.74 -0.48 -24.64
N THR A 10 15.15 0.50 -25.45
CA THR A 10 16.55 0.92 -25.57
C THR A 10 17.05 1.67 -24.32
N GLN A 11 16.12 2.22 -23.53
CA GLN A 11 16.38 2.93 -22.27
C GLN A 11 16.00 2.11 -21.04
N ALA A 12 15.55 0.87 -21.22
CA ALA A 12 15.18 0.00 -20.13
C ALA A 12 16.38 -0.32 -19.22
N SER A 13 16.14 -0.32 -17.91
CA SER A 13 17.13 -0.74 -16.92
C SER A 13 17.59 -2.17 -17.16
N SER A 14 18.85 -2.49 -16.81
CA SER A 14 19.35 -3.86 -16.79
C SER A 14 18.69 -4.72 -15.69
N ALA A 15 17.99 -4.10 -14.75
CA ALA A 15 17.25 -4.82 -13.71
C ALA A 15 16.05 -5.57 -14.33
N LYS A 16 15.96 -6.85 -14.02
CA LYS A 16 14.88 -7.71 -14.48
C LYS A 16 14.22 -8.41 -13.32
N VAL A 17 12.88 -8.43 -13.33
CA VAL A 17 12.10 -9.27 -12.42
C VAL A 17 12.24 -10.72 -12.87
N LYS A 18 12.82 -11.58 -12.03
CA LYS A 18 13.00 -13.01 -12.35
C LYS A 18 11.71 -13.80 -12.19
N THR A 19 10.95 -13.51 -11.15
CA THR A 19 9.69 -14.17 -10.82
C THR A 19 8.88 -13.28 -9.89
N TYR A 20 7.62 -13.62 -9.70
CA TYR A 20 6.75 -13.00 -8.70
C TYR A 20 5.91 -14.08 -8.01
N ALA A 21 5.46 -13.78 -6.80
CA ALA A 21 4.47 -14.55 -6.08
C ALA A 21 3.37 -13.61 -5.61
N LYS A 22 2.16 -14.12 -5.49
CA LYS A 22 1.01 -13.37 -4.96
C LYS A 22 0.70 -13.89 -3.57
N ALA A 23 0.61 -12.99 -2.58
CA ALA A 23 0.03 -13.33 -1.29
C ALA A 23 -1.49 -13.46 -1.43
N GLU A 24 -2.09 -14.40 -0.71
CA GLU A 24 -3.53 -14.47 -0.58
C GLU A 24 -4.05 -13.22 0.12
N SER A 25 -5.16 -12.68 -0.38
CA SER A 25 -5.79 -11.50 0.22
C SER A 25 -6.23 -11.83 1.66
N GLY A 26 -5.88 -10.96 2.61
CA GLY A 26 -6.20 -11.15 4.02
C GLY A 26 -5.26 -12.10 4.79
N ASP A 27 -4.27 -12.72 4.16
CA ASP A 27 -3.26 -13.51 4.87
C ASP A 27 -2.17 -12.59 5.47
N ILE A 28 -2.51 -11.98 6.61
CA ILE A 28 -1.67 -11.03 7.33
C ILE A 28 -0.30 -11.64 7.69
N GLU A 29 -0.28 -12.89 8.11
CA GLU A 29 0.95 -13.57 8.53
C GLU A 29 1.87 -13.89 7.34
N MET A 30 1.30 -14.22 6.18
CA MET A 30 2.07 -14.38 4.95
C MET A 30 2.69 -13.04 4.53
N ILE A 31 1.92 -11.96 4.59
CA ILE A 31 2.41 -10.61 4.25
C ILE A 31 3.52 -10.19 5.21
N LYS A 32 3.37 -10.36 6.53
CA LYS A 32 4.40 -10.06 7.52
C LYS A 32 5.69 -10.87 7.27
N ARG A 33 5.57 -12.17 6.97
CA ARG A 33 6.73 -13.00 6.61
C ARG A 33 7.43 -12.53 5.35
N ALA A 34 6.67 -12.19 4.30
CA ALA A 34 7.25 -11.68 3.06
C ALA A 34 7.96 -10.34 3.28
N LEU A 35 7.41 -9.45 4.10
CA LEU A 35 8.02 -8.17 4.48
C LEU A 35 9.36 -8.31 5.20
N SER A 36 9.62 -9.44 5.88
CA SER A 36 10.95 -9.69 6.48
C SER A 36 12.06 -9.88 5.44
N HIS A 37 11.71 -10.06 4.17
CA HIS A 37 12.65 -10.25 3.07
C HIS A 37 12.68 -9.08 2.10
N GLN A 38 11.54 -8.48 1.81
CA GLN A 38 11.43 -7.40 0.82
C GLN A 38 10.12 -6.61 0.97
N PRO A 39 10.08 -5.34 0.48
CA PRO A 39 8.83 -4.61 0.32
C PRO A 39 7.85 -5.32 -0.62
N ILE A 40 6.56 -5.11 -0.42
CA ILE A 40 5.49 -5.79 -1.16
C ILE A 40 4.68 -4.78 -1.95
N ALA A 41 4.53 -5.00 -3.26
CA ALA A 41 3.57 -4.25 -4.07
C ALA A 41 2.13 -4.64 -3.67
N ALA A 42 1.30 -3.64 -3.45
CA ALA A 42 -0.10 -3.81 -3.09
C ALA A 42 -0.99 -2.84 -3.86
N THR A 43 -2.29 -3.06 -3.80
CA THR A 43 -3.29 -2.15 -4.35
C THR A 43 -4.21 -1.66 -3.24
N VAL A 44 -4.71 -0.43 -3.37
CA VAL A 44 -5.63 0.20 -2.42
C VAL A 44 -6.73 0.96 -3.16
N ASN A 45 -7.81 1.23 -2.47
CA ASN A 45 -8.77 2.25 -2.88
C ASN A 45 -8.31 3.61 -2.36
N ALA A 46 -7.79 4.45 -3.25
CA ALA A 46 -7.38 5.82 -2.95
C ALA A 46 -8.45 6.87 -3.32
N ASN A 47 -9.59 6.45 -3.87
CA ASN A 47 -10.65 7.34 -4.31
C ASN A 47 -11.63 7.69 -3.17
N ASN A 48 -11.06 8.16 -2.06
CA ASN A 48 -11.82 8.66 -0.92
C ASN A 48 -11.05 9.78 -0.20
N ASN A 49 -11.78 10.64 0.51
CA ASN A 49 -11.19 11.81 1.16
C ASN A 49 -10.24 11.43 2.30
N ALA A 50 -10.50 10.35 3.02
CA ALA A 50 -9.68 9.92 4.14
C ALA A 50 -8.27 9.52 3.69
N PHE A 51 -8.16 8.86 2.54
CA PHE A 51 -6.86 8.55 1.93
C PHE A 51 -6.25 9.78 1.25
N THR A 52 -7.03 10.48 0.42
CA THR A 52 -6.53 11.63 -0.39
C THR A 52 -5.93 12.73 0.48
N TYR A 53 -6.57 13.05 1.61
CA TYR A 53 -6.15 14.12 2.52
C TYR A 53 -5.54 13.58 3.82
N PHE A 54 -5.02 12.36 3.79
CA PHE A 54 -4.33 11.80 4.95
C PHE A 54 -3.15 12.70 5.35
N ALA A 55 -3.05 12.99 6.64
CA ALA A 55 -1.98 13.82 7.19
C ALA A 55 -1.07 13.02 8.13
N SER A 56 -1.64 12.33 9.12
CA SER A 56 -0.88 11.56 10.11
C SER A 56 -1.76 10.56 10.87
N GLY A 57 -1.11 9.66 11.63
CA GLY A 57 -1.76 8.65 12.45
C GLY A 57 -2.02 7.34 11.69
N VAL A 58 -3.06 6.62 12.08
CA VAL A 58 -3.46 5.35 11.43
C VAL A 58 -4.82 5.51 10.77
N LEU A 59 -4.89 5.25 9.47
CA LEU A 59 -6.15 5.23 8.74
C LEU A 59 -6.91 3.94 9.07
N THR A 60 -7.99 4.08 9.82
CA THR A 60 -8.88 2.96 10.21
C THR A 60 -10.27 3.07 9.60
N TYR A 61 -10.40 3.88 8.55
CA TYR A 61 -11.70 4.21 7.97
C TYR A 61 -12.35 3.02 7.27
N GLU A 62 -13.40 2.50 7.86
CA GLU A 62 -14.19 1.36 7.33
C GLU A 62 -15.08 1.72 6.12
N GLY A 63 -15.22 3.02 5.82
CA GLY A 63 -15.99 3.52 4.67
C GLY A 63 -15.21 3.50 3.34
N CYS A 64 -13.96 3.05 3.32
CA CYS A 64 -13.26 2.76 2.07
C CYS A 64 -13.85 1.52 1.42
N SER A 65 -14.22 1.63 0.14
CA SER A 65 -14.54 0.42 -0.63
C SER A 65 -13.24 -0.35 -0.96
N ASP A 66 -13.40 -1.61 -1.35
CA ASP A 66 -12.34 -2.50 -1.83
C ASP A 66 -12.17 -2.44 -3.37
N ASP A 67 -12.78 -1.44 -4.01
CA ASP A 67 -12.58 -1.17 -5.44
C ASP A 67 -11.20 -0.52 -5.67
N ASN A 68 -10.19 -1.37 -5.69
CA ASN A 68 -8.79 -0.97 -5.75
C ASN A 68 -8.46 -0.26 -7.07
N ASN A 69 -7.92 0.96 -6.97
CA ASN A 69 -7.64 1.85 -8.10
C ASN A 69 -6.23 2.46 -8.07
N HIS A 70 -5.43 2.12 -7.06
CA HIS A 70 -4.11 2.72 -6.86
C HIS A 70 -3.09 1.69 -6.41
N ALA A 71 -1.88 1.76 -6.98
CA ALA A 71 -0.77 0.90 -6.61
C ALA A 71 0.15 1.59 -5.58
N VAL A 72 0.52 0.87 -4.55
CA VAL A 72 1.37 1.31 -3.44
C VAL A 72 2.37 0.23 -3.05
N VAL A 73 3.25 0.52 -2.09
CA VAL A 73 4.24 -0.45 -1.59
C VAL A 73 4.11 -0.55 -0.07
N ILE A 74 3.82 -1.75 0.45
CA ILE A 74 3.93 -2.02 1.88
C ILE A 74 5.41 -2.21 2.20
N VAL A 75 5.93 -1.43 3.14
CA VAL A 75 7.34 -1.44 3.53
C VAL A 75 7.57 -1.95 4.95
N GLY A 76 6.49 -2.09 5.74
CA GLY A 76 6.56 -2.54 7.12
C GLY A 76 5.20 -2.63 7.79
N TYR A 77 5.23 -2.87 9.07
CA TYR A 77 4.03 -2.88 9.93
C TYR A 77 4.41 -2.45 11.35
N GLY A 78 3.42 -2.07 12.14
CA GLY A 78 3.61 -1.66 13.52
C GLY A 78 2.30 -1.72 14.30
N THR A 79 2.38 -1.29 15.55
CA THR A 79 1.24 -1.12 16.44
C THR A 79 1.32 0.28 17.06
N ASP A 80 0.24 1.03 17.05
CA ASP A 80 0.22 2.36 17.64
C ASP A 80 0.06 2.33 19.18
N SER A 81 0.06 3.51 19.80
CA SER A 81 -0.10 3.64 21.25
C SER A 81 -1.48 3.22 21.79
N HIS A 82 -2.46 3.03 20.92
CA HIS A 82 -3.81 2.55 21.23
C HIS A 82 -3.99 1.05 20.96
N GLY A 83 -2.93 0.36 20.53
CA GLY A 83 -2.96 -1.06 20.21
C GLY A 83 -3.52 -1.37 18.82
N ILE A 84 -3.57 -0.39 17.92
CA ILE A 84 -4.03 -0.58 16.54
C ILE A 84 -2.85 -1.03 15.69
N ASP A 85 -2.93 -2.25 15.16
CA ASP A 85 -1.96 -2.76 14.20
C ASP A 85 -2.16 -2.08 12.84
N TYR A 86 -1.06 -1.76 12.16
CA TYR A 86 -1.10 -1.08 10.87
C TYR A 86 0.02 -1.50 9.92
N TRP A 87 -0.24 -1.37 8.64
CA TRP A 87 0.76 -1.41 7.58
C TRP A 87 1.41 -0.04 7.40
N ILE A 88 2.73 0.00 7.22
CA ILE A 88 3.46 1.18 6.77
C ILE A 88 3.52 1.11 5.25
N VAL A 89 2.88 2.06 4.59
CA VAL A 89 2.68 2.06 3.14
C VAL A 89 3.36 3.26 2.50
N LYS A 90 4.25 3.01 1.56
CA LYS A 90 4.87 4.05 0.73
C LYS A 90 3.96 4.38 -0.43
N ASN A 91 3.56 5.66 -0.53
CA ASN A 91 2.81 6.20 -1.66
C ASN A 91 3.74 6.80 -2.73
N SER A 92 3.19 7.20 -3.86
CA SER A 92 3.89 7.80 -5.00
C SER A 92 3.46 9.25 -5.29
N TRP A 93 2.86 9.95 -4.30
CA TRP A 93 2.34 11.32 -4.47
C TRP A 93 3.29 12.41 -3.96
N GLY A 94 4.55 12.06 -3.65
CA GLY A 94 5.56 13.00 -3.16
C GLY A 94 5.63 13.07 -1.64
N SER A 95 6.68 13.71 -1.15
CA SER A 95 6.97 13.84 0.30
C SER A 95 6.06 14.83 1.03
N ASP A 96 5.35 15.67 0.30
CA ASP A 96 4.44 16.67 0.88
C ASP A 96 3.07 16.07 1.22
N TRP A 97 2.80 14.85 0.80
CA TRP A 97 1.60 14.11 1.12
C TRP A 97 1.83 13.18 2.31
N GLY A 98 0.83 13.06 3.19
CA GLY A 98 0.85 12.16 4.34
C GLY A 98 2.05 12.39 5.28
N GLU A 99 2.57 11.35 5.84
CA GLU A 99 3.77 11.38 6.68
C GLU A 99 5.03 11.23 5.81
N SER A 100 5.49 12.33 5.22
CA SER A 100 6.65 12.36 4.31
C SER A 100 6.54 11.38 3.13
N GLY A 101 5.35 11.26 2.57
CA GLY A 101 5.04 10.36 1.45
C GLY A 101 4.54 8.98 1.85
N TYR A 102 4.35 8.74 3.15
CA TYR A 102 3.87 7.47 3.72
C TYR A 102 2.49 7.63 4.34
N ILE A 103 1.79 6.50 4.46
CA ILE A 103 0.54 6.36 5.18
C ILE A 103 0.57 5.08 6.02
N ASN A 104 0.01 5.15 7.23
CA ASN A 104 -0.25 3.98 8.05
C ASN A 104 -1.70 3.56 7.87
N ILE A 105 -1.93 2.35 7.40
CA ILE A 105 -3.27 1.80 7.16
C ILE A 105 -3.52 0.68 8.15
N GLY A 106 -4.61 0.79 8.91
CA GLY A 106 -4.97 -0.20 9.92
C GLY A 106 -5.12 -1.61 9.35
N ILE A 107 -4.61 -2.59 10.06
CA ILE A 107 -4.77 -4.00 9.71
C ILE A 107 -6.14 -4.44 10.21
N ASN A 108 -7.02 -4.80 9.29
CA ASN A 108 -8.31 -5.42 9.63
C ASN A 108 -8.29 -6.86 9.14
N PRO A 109 -8.40 -7.86 10.05
CA PRO A 109 -8.39 -9.27 9.68
C PRO A 109 -9.71 -9.72 9.03
N TYR A 110 -10.69 -8.84 8.91
CA TYR A 110 -12.00 -9.16 8.37
C TYR A 110 -12.22 -8.46 7.02
N GLY A 111 -12.91 -9.18 6.12
CA GLY A 111 -13.20 -8.65 4.80
C GLY A 111 -11.97 -8.41 3.93
N SER A 112 -12.01 -7.37 3.13
CA SER A 112 -10.95 -6.94 2.20
C SER A 112 -9.92 -5.99 2.83
N GLY A 113 -9.92 -5.84 4.14
CA GLY A 113 -9.06 -4.90 4.84
C GLY A 113 -9.53 -3.44 4.74
N VAL A 114 -8.75 -2.53 5.34
CA VAL A 114 -9.01 -1.08 5.24
C VAL A 114 -8.61 -0.61 3.86
N CYS A 115 -9.55 -0.02 3.11
CA CYS A 115 -9.34 0.43 1.71
C CYS A 115 -8.84 -0.69 0.77
N GLY A 116 -9.15 -1.96 1.06
CA GLY A 116 -8.83 -3.09 0.19
C GLY A 116 -7.37 -3.58 0.23
N ILE A 117 -6.59 -3.19 1.27
CA ILE A 117 -5.19 -3.61 1.43
C ILE A 117 -5.03 -4.76 2.42
#